data_6e0c3dfc1a5f407172c4fc8bfd9f9ab1
#
_entry.id   6e0c3dfc1a5f407172c4fc8bfd9f9ab1
#
_cell.length_a   1.000
_cell.length_b   1.000
_cell.length_c   1.000
_cell.angle_alpha   90.00
_cell.angle_beta   90.00
_cell.angle_gamma   90.00
#
_symmetry.space_group_name_H-M   'P 1'
#
loop_
_entity.id
_entity.type
_entity.pdbx_description
1 polymer ?
#
loop_
_entity_poly.entity_id
_entity_poly.type
_entity_poly.pdbx_seq_one_letter_code
_entity_poly.pdbx_strand_id
1 'polypeptide(L)' 'ILRERMHLFVATGLVAGPQELEPGEQIRIRPVAWREAIAMCLDGRIEDAKTIAGLLLVDARRRGGV' A
#
# COMPACT_ATOMS: atom_id res chain seq x y z
N ILE A 1 -12.34 21.94 -10.11
CA ILE A 1 -11.61 21.34 -8.98
C ILE A 1 -12.14 19.95 -8.73
N LEU A 2 -11.27 18.99 -8.80
CA LEU A 2 -11.62 17.61 -8.57
C LEU A 2 -11.52 17.30 -7.08
N ARG A 3 -12.61 16.82 -6.47
CA ARG A 3 -12.56 16.32 -5.11
C ARG A 3 -12.54 14.82 -5.14
N GLU A 4 -11.45 14.27 -4.64
CA GLU A 4 -11.29 12.84 -4.53
C GLU A 4 -11.20 12.43 -3.07
N ARG A 5 -12.03 11.47 -2.67
CA ARG A 5 -11.96 10.88 -1.35
C ARG A 5 -11.39 9.49 -1.44
N MET A 6 -10.36 9.24 -0.66
CA MET A 6 -9.72 7.94 -0.60
C MET A 6 -9.75 7.42 0.84
N HIS A 7 -10.25 6.21 1.01
CA HIS A 7 -10.25 5.55 2.29
C HIS A 7 -9.15 4.49 2.31
N LEU A 8 -8.21 4.64 3.23
CA LEU A 8 -7.06 3.74 3.35
C LEU A 8 -7.20 2.92 4.63
N PHE A 9 -6.96 1.63 4.52
CA PHE A 9 -7.07 0.70 5.65
C PHE A 9 -5.79 -0.10 5.80
N VAL A 10 -5.44 -0.40 7.05
CA VAL A 10 -4.35 -1.31 7.37
C VAL A 10 -4.94 -2.58 7.94
N ALA A 11 -4.52 -3.71 7.42
CA ALA A 11 -4.91 -5.02 7.93
C ALA A 11 -3.69 -5.73 8.49
N THR A 12 -3.84 -6.33 9.66
CA THR A 12 -2.78 -7.08 10.32
C THR A 12 -3.27 -8.46 10.73
N GLY A 13 -2.37 -9.34 11.13
CA GLY A 13 -2.74 -10.69 11.54
C GLY A 13 -3.28 -11.54 10.39
N LEU A 14 -2.84 -11.26 9.19
CA LEU A 14 -3.34 -11.94 8.00
C LEU A 14 -2.77 -13.35 7.88
N VAL A 15 -3.61 -14.22 7.33
CA VAL A 15 -3.21 -15.59 6.98
C VAL A 15 -3.23 -15.71 5.47
N ALA A 16 -2.18 -16.31 4.90
CA ALA A 16 -2.11 -16.49 3.46
C ALA A 16 -3.23 -17.42 2.96
N GLY A 17 -3.83 -17.05 1.85
CA GLY A 17 -4.89 -17.83 1.23
C GLY A 17 -4.88 -17.63 -0.27
N PRO A 18 -5.75 -18.37 -0.99
CA PRO A 18 -5.83 -18.24 -2.43
C PRO A 18 -6.37 -16.87 -2.85
N GLN A 19 -5.93 -16.41 -4.02
CA GLN A 19 -6.43 -15.18 -4.60
C GLN A 19 -7.78 -15.46 -5.28
N GLU A 20 -8.78 -14.64 -4.94
CA GLU A 20 -10.10 -14.72 -5.53
C GLU A 20 -10.38 -13.44 -6.32
N LEU A 21 -10.19 -13.50 -7.64
CA LEU A 21 -10.38 -12.36 -8.51
C LEU A 21 -11.70 -12.46 -9.26
N GLU A 22 -12.26 -11.31 -9.54
CA GLU A 22 -13.40 -11.23 -10.45
C GLU A 22 -12.96 -11.59 -11.87
N PRO A 23 -13.87 -12.12 -12.71
CA PRO A 23 -13.53 -12.42 -14.09
C PRO A 23 -12.94 -11.22 -14.83
N GLY A 24 -11.82 -11.43 -15.48
CA GLY A 24 -11.12 -10.37 -16.21
C GLY A 24 -10.08 -9.60 -15.40
N GLU A 25 -10.04 -9.79 -14.10
CA GLU A 25 -9.01 -9.15 -13.27
C GLU A 25 -7.68 -9.88 -13.40
N GLN A 26 -6.60 -9.10 -13.46
CA GLN A 26 -5.24 -9.62 -13.44
C GLN A 26 -4.44 -8.85 -12.39
N ILE A 27 -4.15 -9.51 -11.28
CA ILE A 27 -3.41 -8.91 -10.18
C ILE A 27 -2.22 -9.78 -9.83
N ARG A 28 -1.05 -9.18 -9.79
CA ARG A 28 0.16 -9.82 -9.27
C ARG A 28 0.33 -9.45 -7.82
N ILE A 29 0.47 -10.46 -6.98
CA ILE A 29 0.78 -10.27 -5.58
C ILE A 29 2.30 -10.31 -5.43
N ARG A 30 2.85 -9.27 -4.81
CA ARG A 30 4.27 -9.17 -4.53
C ARG A 30 4.49 -8.78 -3.07
N PRO A 31 4.67 -9.75 -2.19
CA PRO A 31 5.02 -9.46 -0.80
C PRO A 31 6.37 -8.77 -0.73
N VAL A 32 6.44 -7.70 0.05
CA VAL A 32 7.64 -6.89 0.20
C VAL A 32 7.81 -6.54 1.66
N ALA A 33 9.04 -6.59 2.16
CA ALA A 33 9.33 -6.13 3.51
C ALA A 33 8.96 -4.65 3.66
N TRP A 34 8.49 -4.26 4.84
CA TRP A 34 8.02 -2.90 5.06
C TRP A 34 9.07 -1.85 4.70
N ARG A 35 10.32 -2.04 5.15
CA ARG A 35 11.40 -1.10 4.85
C ARG A 35 11.67 -0.99 3.35
N GLU A 36 11.58 -2.11 2.64
CA GLU A 36 11.76 -2.10 1.20
C GLU A 36 10.61 -1.34 0.51
N ALA A 37 9.38 -1.52 0.97
CA ALA A 37 8.24 -0.78 0.42
C ALA A 37 8.43 0.73 0.58
N ILE A 38 8.91 1.17 1.74
CA ILE A 38 9.18 2.59 1.98
C ILE A 38 10.31 3.09 1.07
N ALA A 39 11.38 2.33 0.92
CA ALA A 39 12.45 2.68 0.00
C ALA A 39 11.94 2.82 -1.44
N MET A 40 11.03 1.95 -1.86
CA MET A 40 10.44 2.00 -3.19
C MET A 40 9.57 3.25 -3.39
N CYS A 41 8.96 3.78 -2.33
CA CYS A 41 8.27 5.06 -2.41
C CYS A 41 9.26 6.22 -2.63
N LEU A 42 10.40 6.15 -1.97
CA LEU A 42 11.36 7.25 -1.99
C LEU A 42 12.24 7.28 -3.24
N ASP A 43 12.48 6.12 -3.85
CA ASP A 43 13.36 6.03 -5.02
C ASP A 43 12.63 6.01 -6.36
N GLY A 44 11.32 6.11 -6.34
CA GLY A 44 10.52 6.19 -7.56
C GLY A 44 10.09 4.86 -8.16
N ARG A 45 10.39 3.73 -7.53
CA ARG A 45 9.91 2.44 -8.03
C ARG A 45 8.41 2.29 -7.89
N ILE A 46 7.80 2.91 -6.87
CA ILE A 46 6.35 3.02 -6.76
C ILE A 46 5.96 4.40 -7.26
N GLU A 47 5.10 4.46 -8.24
CA GLU A 47 4.69 5.71 -8.88
C GLU A 47 3.27 6.13 -8.53
N ASP A 48 2.44 5.22 -8.06
CA ASP A 48 1.07 5.54 -7.71
C ASP A 48 1.00 6.40 -6.44
N ALA A 49 0.50 7.60 -6.59
CA ALA A 49 0.45 8.58 -5.51
C ALA A 49 -0.37 8.11 -4.31
N LYS A 50 -1.44 7.37 -4.54
CA LYS A 50 -2.28 6.85 -3.46
C LYS A 50 -1.53 5.83 -2.62
N THR A 51 -0.80 4.95 -3.27
CA THR A 51 0.02 3.94 -2.61
C THR A 51 1.13 4.60 -1.82
N ILE A 52 1.83 5.57 -2.41
CA ILE A 52 2.90 6.31 -1.75
C ILE A 52 2.36 7.01 -0.49
N ALA A 53 1.26 7.74 -0.63
CA ALA A 53 0.66 8.46 0.49
C ALA A 53 0.26 7.50 1.61
N GLY A 54 -0.37 6.38 1.28
CA GLY A 54 -0.79 5.39 2.26
C GLY A 54 0.38 4.77 3.01
N LEU A 55 1.40 4.34 2.29
CA LEU A 55 2.57 3.73 2.90
C LEU A 55 3.32 4.69 3.81
N LEU A 56 3.56 5.91 3.35
CA LEU A 56 4.30 6.90 4.14
C LEU A 56 3.49 7.37 5.35
N LEU A 57 2.18 7.49 5.23
CA LEU A 57 1.33 7.87 6.36
C LEU A 57 1.37 6.79 7.45
N VAL A 58 1.22 5.53 7.07
CA VAL A 58 1.28 4.42 8.02
C VAL A 58 2.66 4.34 8.66
N ASP A 59 3.72 4.50 7.87
CA ASP A 59 5.08 4.50 8.40
C ASP A 59 5.29 5.59 9.43
N ALA A 60 4.81 6.79 9.15
CA ALA A 60 4.91 7.91 10.09
C ALA A 60 4.18 7.59 11.40
N ARG A 61 3.00 7.01 11.33
CA ARG A 61 2.23 6.63 12.52
C ARG A 61 2.92 5.54 13.32
N ARG A 62 3.49 4.55 12.65
CA ARG A 62 4.22 3.46 13.31
C ARG A 62 5.44 3.96 14.07
N ARG A 63 6.04 5.05 13.61
CA ARG A 63 7.17 5.68 14.28
C ARG A 63 6.74 6.72 15.31
N GLY A 64 5.46 6.83 15.58
CA GLY A 64 4.94 7.77 16.57
C GLY A 64 4.94 9.22 16.12
N GLY A 65 5.04 9.47 14.80
CA GLY A 65 5.16 10.82 14.23
C GLY A 65 3.82 11.38 13.94
N VAL A 66 2.85 11.47 14.28
CA VAL A 66 1.52 12.11 14.02
C VAL A 66 0.43 11.42 14.87
#